data_9a566cc62823a7c6397a3d3b0b41c9fd
#
_entry.id   9a566cc62823a7c6397a3d3b0b41c9fd
#
_cell.length_a   1.000
_cell.length_b   1.000
_cell.length_c   1.000
_cell.angle_alpha   90.00
_cell.angle_beta   90.00
_cell.angle_gamma   90.00
#
_symmetry.space_group_name_H-M   'P 1'
#
loop_
_entity.id
_entity.type
_entity.pdbx_description
1 polymer ?
#
loop_
_entity_poly.entity_id
_entity_poly.type
_entity_poly.pdbx_seq_one_letter_code
_entity_poly.pdbx_strand_id
1 'polypeptide(L)' 'MAENEHPKGALLFILIFLLLVVVFWINTYMRLWLRY' A
#
# COMPACT_ATOMS: atom_id res chain seq x y z
N MET A 1 -6.19 4.11 -23.96
CA MET A 1 -5.54 4.46 -22.75
C MET A 1 -5.35 5.95 -22.63
N ALA A 2 -5.88 6.49 -21.66
CA ALA A 2 -5.86 7.93 -21.52
C ALA A 2 -4.66 8.39 -20.76
N GLU A 3 -3.52 8.28 -21.33
CA GLU A 3 -2.34 8.71 -20.64
C GLU A 3 -2.32 10.19 -20.45
N ASN A 4 -2.95 10.91 -21.38
CA ASN A 4 -2.97 12.35 -21.24
C ASN A 4 -3.69 12.75 -20.00
N GLU A 5 -4.67 11.96 -19.60
CA GLU A 5 -5.44 12.30 -18.44
C GLU A 5 -5.00 11.50 -17.30
N HIS A 6 -3.76 11.60 -17.02
CA HIS A 6 -3.22 10.92 -15.88
C HIS A 6 -3.78 11.52 -14.61
N PRO A 7 -4.64 10.83 -13.91
CA PRO A 7 -5.14 11.34 -12.64
C PRO A 7 -4.04 11.15 -11.60
N LYS A 8 -3.24 12.15 -11.44
CA LYS A 8 -2.16 12.06 -10.47
C LYS A 8 -2.68 11.72 -9.09
N GLY A 9 -3.85 12.22 -8.77
CA GLY A 9 -4.44 11.90 -7.49
C GLY A 9 -4.70 10.44 -7.33
N ALA A 10 -5.15 9.79 -8.42
CA ALA A 10 -5.43 8.37 -8.36
C ALA A 10 -4.16 7.56 -8.12
N LEU A 11 -3.11 7.96 -8.79
CA LEU A 11 -1.84 7.26 -8.60
C LEU A 11 -1.35 7.39 -7.17
N LEU A 12 -1.44 8.60 -6.62
CA LEU A 12 -1.04 8.81 -5.24
C LEU A 12 -1.91 7.97 -4.31
N PHE A 13 -3.19 7.94 -4.57
CA PHE A 13 -4.11 7.19 -3.74
C PHE A 13 -3.74 5.71 -3.74
N ILE A 14 -3.45 5.17 -4.92
CA ILE A 14 -3.08 3.77 -5.04
C ILE A 14 -1.77 3.50 -4.30
N LEU A 15 -0.82 4.41 -4.43
CA LEU A 15 0.46 4.23 -3.76
C LEU A 15 0.29 4.22 -2.26
N ILE A 16 -0.50 5.15 -1.75
CA ILE A 16 -0.74 5.21 -0.31
C ILE A 16 -1.46 3.95 0.15
N PHE A 17 -2.44 3.51 -0.61
CA PHE A 17 -3.18 2.31 -0.26
C PHE A 17 -2.26 1.11 -0.22
N LEU A 18 -1.40 1.00 -1.23
CA LEU A 18 -0.47 -0.11 -1.28
C LEU A 18 0.48 -0.07 -0.09
N LEU A 19 0.96 1.13 0.23
CA LEU A 19 1.85 1.28 1.37
C LEU A 19 1.17 0.83 2.65
N LEU A 20 -0.08 1.22 2.82
CA LEU A 20 -0.81 0.82 4.01
C LEU A 20 -0.96 -0.68 4.09
N VAL A 21 -1.24 -1.30 2.97
CA VAL A 21 -1.39 -2.76 2.94
C VAL A 21 -0.09 -3.43 3.32
N VAL A 22 1.02 -2.96 2.78
CA VAL A 22 2.31 -3.54 3.08
C VAL A 22 2.65 -3.35 4.55
N VAL A 23 2.41 -2.16 5.08
CA VAL A 23 2.68 -1.90 6.48
C VAL A 23 1.82 -2.80 7.35
N PHE A 24 0.58 -3.00 6.98
CA PHE A 24 -0.31 -3.87 7.74
C PHE A 24 0.21 -5.30 7.73
N TRP A 25 0.67 -5.76 6.58
CA TRP A 25 1.20 -7.11 6.48
C TRP A 25 2.44 -7.27 7.34
N ILE A 26 3.37 -6.32 7.23
CA ILE A 26 4.60 -6.39 7.99
C ILE A 26 4.29 -6.39 9.48
N ASN A 27 3.37 -5.54 9.89
CA ASN A 27 3.00 -5.45 11.30
C ASN A 27 2.43 -6.78 11.78
N THR A 28 1.58 -7.40 10.97
CA THR A 28 0.96 -8.66 11.33
C THR A 28 2.01 -9.76 11.41
N TYR A 29 2.89 -9.82 10.43
CA TYR A 29 3.90 -10.86 10.41
C TYR A 29 4.87 -10.70 11.56
N MET A 30 5.25 -9.47 11.88
CA MET A 30 6.18 -9.26 12.98
C MET A 30 5.55 -9.65 14.31
N ARG A 31 4.29 -9.36 14.47
CA ARG A 31 3.63 -9.75 15.70
C ARG A 31 3.57 -11.26 15.82
N LEU A 32 3.26 -11.91 14.72
CA LEU A 32 3.19 -13.36 14.74
C LEU A 32 4.54 -13.95 15.07
N TRP A 33 5.58 -13.39 14.48
CA TRP A 33 6.94 -13.87 14.73
C TRP A 33 7.30 -13.73 16.21
N LEU A 34 7.02 -12.56 16.76
CA LEU A 34 7.40 -12.32 18.15
C LEU A 34 6.63 -13.20 19.11
N ARG A 35 5.44 -13.59 18.73
CA ARG A 35 4.67 -14.47 19.60
C ARG A 35 5.28 -15.85 19.68
N TYR A 36 5.87 -16.26 18.60
CA TYR A 36 6.54 -17.55 18.60
C TYR A 36 7.90 -17.42 19.22
#